data_a5b44b5c111399a79d1dd2dc0893394d
#
_entry.id   a5b44b5c111399a79d1dd2dc0893394d
#
_cell.length_a   1.000
_cell.length_b   1.000
_cell.length_c   1.000
_cell.angle_alpha   90.00
_cell.angle_beta   90.00
_cell.angle_gamma   90.00
#
_symmetry.space_group_name_H-M   'P 1'
#
loop_
_entity.id
_entity.type
_entity.pdbx_description
1 polymer ?
#
loop_
_entity_poly.entity_id
_entity_poly.type
_entity_poly.pdbx_seq_one_letter_code
_entity_poly.pdbx_strand_id
1 'polypeptide(L)'
;MTVRITEEGKPETFDFNLAAQRTDPAPERWVSVSELADDSEQIAGMLIESEPARKVMASIARVAPYKTAVLVHGESGVGKELISRAIHRQGPCPNGPFVTFNCSNLVETLAESQLFGHMKGAFTDAREESLGYFRSANGGTLFLDEVGELPLKLQPKLLRAVEMHEVQPVGSAQTYKVDIRLVCATNRDLKAMVKDGSFRADLYYRLNATAVTVPPLRERREGIPALVAYFLDRHGRAFGKQIRFISRQALEALCACEWPGNIRQLSHAIESALMMTDSDRISIGDFPPSIIDNENLVETIQASAPARSNMVFSRESGSVDTGAVMQSLDSAIDRASKDALTVALRAASGNCVRAAELLGVSRYTVYRMINRYGVTSFKGRGIVPAQPTPTRM
;
A
#
# COMPACT_ATOMS: atom_id res chain seq x y z
N MET A 1 19.82 -17.72 -49.38
CA MET A 1 19.54 -16.38 -49.94
C MET A 1 19.26 -16.58 -51.41
N THR A 2 18.01 -16.76 -51.79
CA THR A 2 17.63 -17.06 -53.19
C THR A 2 16.98 -15.79 -53.75
N VAL A 3 17.71 -15.14 -54.69
CA VAL A 3 17.20 -13.97 -55.42
C VAL A 3 16.36 -14.50 -56.59
N ARG A 4 15.06 -14.17 -56.66
CA ARG A 4 14.23 -14.40 -57.87
C ARG A 4 14.49 -13.24 -58.82
N ILE A 5 14.71 -13.58 -60.08
CA ILE A 5 14.88 -12.64 -61.18
C ILE A 5 13.62 -12.69 -62.01
N THR A 6 13.04 -11.53 -62.35
CA THR A 6 11.90 -11.44 -63.28
C THR A 6 12.33 -11.77 -64.69
N GLU A 7 11.40 -12.14 -65.57
CA GLU A 7 11.66 -12.50 -66.99
C GLU A 7 12.33 -11.39 -67.81
N GLU A 8 12.37 -10.18 -67.29
CA GLU A 8 13.06 -9.02 -67.92
C GLU A 8 14.47 -8.72 -67.36
N GLY A 9 15.05 -9.57 -66.51
CA GLY A 9 16.43 -9.44 -66.02
C GLY A 9 16.70 -8.28 -65.08
N LYS A 10 15.68 -7.64 -64.48
CA LYS A 10 15.84 -6.58 -63.48
C LYS A 10 15.74 -7.14 -62.07
N PRO A 11 16.62 -6.74 -61.10
CA PRO A 11 16.49 -7.18 -59.72
C PRO A 11 15.26 -6.54 -59.10
N GLU A 12 14.35 -7.38 -58.57
CA GLU A 12 13.26 -6.87 -57.68
C GLU A 12 13.88 -6.26 -56.42
N THR A 13 13.69 -4.99 -56.25
CA THR A 13 13.94 -4.33 -54.98
C THR A 13 12.90 -4.79 -54.00
N PHE A 14 13.29 -5.69 -53.09
CA PHE A 14 12.46 -6.02 -51.94
C PHE A 14 12.32 -4.82 -51.06
N ASP A 15 11.10 -4.26 -51.03
CA ASP A 15 10.73 -3.18 -50.11
C ASP A 15 10.63 -3.77 -48.68
N PHE A 16 11.66 -3.55 -47.87
CA PHE A 16 11.73 -4.00 -46.48
C PHE A 16 10.70 -3.30 -45.56
N ASN A 17 9.82 -2.46 -46.10
CA ASN A 17 8.79 -1.75 -45.35
C ASN A 17 7.53 -2.56 -45.10
N LEU A 18 7.38 -3.80 -45.62
CA LEU A 18 6.17 -4.60 -45.39
C LEU A 18 6.27 -5.57 -44.21
N ALA A 19 7.44 -5.66 -43.52
CA ALA A 19 7.63 -6.59 -42.38
C ALA A 19 7.49 -5.91 -41.01
N ALA A 20 7.20 -4.62 -40.96
CA ALA A 20 6.91 -3.90 -39.73
C ALA A 20 5.44 -3.49 -39.65
N GLN A 21 4.53 -4.44 -39.89
CA GLN A 21 3.21 -4.36 -39.27
C GLN A 21 3.43 -4.59 -37.77
N ARG A 22 3.83 -3.54 -37.08
CA ARG A 22 3.61 -3.40 -35.62
C ARG A 22 2.14 -3.75 -35.42
N THR A 23 1.88 -4.87 -34.77
CA THR A 23 0.64 -5.02 -34.03
C THR A 23 0.67 -3.92 -32.97
N ASP A 24 0.06 -2.77 -33.28
CA ASP A 24 -0.19 -1.75 -32.28
C ASP A 24 -0.85 -2.49 -31.10
N PRO A 25 -0.33 -2.31 -29.87
CA PRO A 25 -1.00 -2.84 -28.70
C PRO A 25 -2.45 -2.34 -28.77
N ALA A 26 -3.41 -3.22 -28.51
CA ALA A 26 -4.83 -2.86 -28.54
C ALA A 26 -5.01 -1.50 -27.87
N PRO A 27 -5.77 -0.56 -28.44
CA PRO A 27 -5.84 0.82 -27.93
C PRO A 27 -6.16 0.78 -26.44
N GLU A 28 -5.32 1.43 -25.65
CA GLU A 28 -5.43 1.44 -24.18
C GLU A 28 -6.83 1.97 -23.83
N ARG A 29 -7.65 1.15 -23.17
CA ARG A 29 -9.00 1.54 -22.76
C ARG A 29 -8.88 2.35 -21.48
N TRP A 30 -9.39 3.57 -21.51
CA TRP A 30 -9.36 4.50 -20.39
C TRP A 30 -10.71 4.50 -19.64
N VAL A 31 -10.66 4.58 -18.32
CA VAL A 31 -11.80 4.72 -17.44
C VAL A 31 -11.74 6.11 -16.82
N SER A 32 -12.87 6.82 -16.82
CA SER A 32 -12.96 8.15 -16.19
C SER A 32 -12.89 8.00 -14.66
N VAL A 33 -12.06 8.82 -14.01
CA VAL A 33 -11.96 8.83 -12.54
C VAL A 33 -13.27 9.26 -11.91
N SER A 34 -14.05 10.13 -12.58
CA SER A 34 -15.39 10.54 -12.13
C SER A 34 -16.41 9.41 -12.15
N GLU A 35 -16.26 8.41 -13.05
CA GLU A 35 -17.12 7.22 -13.09
C GLU A 35 -16.82 6.24 -11.95
N LEU A 36 -15.59 6.29 -11.40
CA LEU A 36 -15.18 5.47 -10.27
C LEU A 36 -15.59 6.08 -8.92
N ALA A 37 -15.77 7.41 -8.89
CA ALA A 37 -16.27 8.15 -7.76
C ALA A 37 -17.79 8.09 -7.76
N ASP A 38 -18.35 6.96 -7.33
CA ASP A 38 -19.78 6.81 -7.14
C ASP A 38 -20.25 7.66 -5.94
N ASP A 39 -21.58 8.00 -5.88
CA ASP A 39 -22.23 8.76 -4.79
C ASP A 39 -22.22 8.03 -3.42
N SER A 40 -21.22 7.19 -3.20
CA SER A 40 -21.03 6.42 -1.98
C SER A 40 -20.85 7.32 -0.78
N GLU A 41 -21.69 7.16 0.23
CA GLU A 41 -21.61 7.87 1.50
C GLU A 41 -20.20 7.76 2.10
N GLN A 42 -19.46 8.87 2.08
CA GLN A 42 -18.18 8.98 2.76
C GLN A 42 -18.38 9.08 4.27
N ILE A 43 -18.63 7.97 4.93
CA ILE A 43 -18.69 7.96 6.39
C ILE A 43 -17.27 8.00 6.93
N ALA A 44 -16.89 9.14 7.52
CA ALA A 44 -15.60 9.40 8.14
C ALA A 44 -14.38 9.15 7.22
N GLY A 45 -14.52 9.33 5.90
CA GLY A 45 -13.47 9.07 4.92
C GLY A 45 -13.29 7.58 4.59
N MET A 46 -14.21 6.70 4.98
CA MET A 46 -14.32 5.33 4.50
C MET A 46 -15.34 5.25 3.37
N LEU A 47 -14.94 4.62 2.28
CA LEU A 47 -15.82 4.31 1.17
C LEU A 47 -16.52 2.98 1.45
N ILE A 48 -17.86 2.98 1.39
CA ILE A 48 -18.72 1.84 1.75
C ILE A 48 -19.30 1.27 0.46
N GLU A 49 -18.50 0.56 -0.31
CA GLU A 49 -19.00 0.00 -1.57
C GLU A 49 -19.07 -1.53 -1.57
N SER A 50 -18.48 -2.19 -0.57
CA SER A 50 -18.48 -3.63 -0.48
C SER A 50 -19.41 -4.15 0.62
N GLU A 51 -19.98 -5.35 0.41
CA GLU A 51 -20.77 -6.02 1.42
C GLU A 51 -20.03 -6.22 2.75
N PRO A 52 -18.73 -6.60 2.79
CA PRO A 52 -17.96 -6.65 4.03
C PRO A 52 -17.86 -5.30 4.74
N ALA A 53 -17.67 -4.20 4.01
CA ALA A 53 -17.59 -2.86 4.58
C ALA A 53 -18.96 -2.43 5.18
N ARG A 54 -20.07 -2.73 4.49
CA ARG A 54 -21.43 -2.48 5.02
C ARG A 54 -21.69 -3.24 6.33
N LYS A 55 -21.22 -4.49 6.46
CA LYS A 55 -21.32 -5.27 7.71
C LYS A 55 -20.53 -4.62 8.86
N VAL A 56 -19.35 -4.09 8.58
CA VAL A 56 -18.58 -3.32 9.57
C VAL A 56 -19.37 -2.09 10.02
N MET A 57 -19.92 -1.32 9.08
CA MET A 57 -20.72 -0.13 9.41
C MET A 57 -21.97 -0.45 10.20
N ALA A 58 -22.68 -1.53 9.86
CA ALA A 58 -23.82 -2.01 10.66
C ALA A 58 -23.40 -2.41 12.08
N SER A 59 -22.20 -2.96 12.24
CA SER A 59 -21.63 -3.28 13.56
C SER A 59 -21.30 -2.00 14.34
N ILE A 60 -20.69 -1.00 13.68
CA ILE A 60 -20.42 0.31 14.27
C ILE A 60 -21.72 0.96 14.75
N ALA A 61 -22.75 1.03 13.91
CA ALA A 61 -24.03 1.64 14.26
C ALA A 61 -24.68 0.98 15.50
N ARG A 62 -24.50 -0.33 15.67
CA ARG A 62 -25.00 -1.06 16.86
C ARG A 62 -24.21 -0.75 18.13
N VAL A 63 -22.88 -0.61 18.05
CA VAL A 63 -22.04 -0.43 19.24
C VAL A 63 -21.82 1.05 19.60
N ALA A 64 -21.97 1.95 18.62
CA ALA A 64 -21.67 3.37 18.78
C ALA A 64 -22.47 4.06 19.88
N PRO A 65 -23.79 3.80 20.10
CA PRO A 65 -24.58 4.49 21.12
C PRO A 65 -24.14 4.22 22.57
N TYR A 66 -23.36 3.15 22.80
CA TYR A 66 -23.03 2.72 24.17
C TYR A 66 -21.62 3.21 24.58
N LYS A 67 -21.45 3.56 25.87
CA LYS A 67 -20.16 3.95 26.45
C LYS A 67 -19.21 2.77 26.75
N THR A 68 -19.52 1.56 26.30
CA THR A 68 -18.66 0.39 26.48
C THR A 68 -17.36 0.52 25.72
N ALA A 69 -16.29 -0.11 26.23
CA ALA A 69 -15.04 -0.25 25.50
C ALA A 69 -15.29 -1.03 24.19
N VAL A 70 -14.65 -0.59 23.09
CA VAL A 70 -14.77 -1.25 21.79
C VAL A 70 -13.37 -1.65 21.33
N LEU A 71 -13.20 -2.92 20.94
CA LEU A 71 -11.97 -3.43 20.35
C LEU A 71 -12.12 -3.52 18.83
N VAL A 72 -11.33 -2.76 18.09
CA VAL A 72 -11.25 -2.80 16.62
C VAL A 72 -10.09 -3.72 16.22
N HIS A 73 -10.41 -4.89 15.69
CA HIS A 73 -9.41 -5.84 15.24
C HIS A 73 -9.28 -5.81 13.71
N GLY A 74 -8.04 -5.91 13.19
CA GLY A 74 -7.77 -5.98 11.77
C GLY A 74 -6.31 -5.73 11.44
N GLU A 75 -5.91 -6.12 10.23
CA GLU A 75 -4.54 -5.98 9.76
C GLU A 75 -4.04 -4.53 9.77
N SER A 76 -2.72 -4.34 9.65
CA SER A 76 -2.15 -3.00 9.51
C SER A 76 -2.65 -2.33 8.21
N GLY A 77 -2.98 -1.04 8.28
CA GLY A 77 -3.39 -0.27 7.11
C GLY A 77 -4.84 -0.48 6.62
N VAL A 78 -5.69 -1.25 7.34
CA VAL A 78 -7.11 -1.46 6.95
C VAL A 78 -8.03 -0.28 7.23
N GLY A 79 -7.56 0.73 8.01
CA GLY A 79 -8.33 1.92 8.38
C GLY A 79 -8.93 1.87 9.78
N LYS A 80 -8.33 1.16 10.75
CA LYS A 80 -8.79 1.06 12.15
C LYS A 80 -9.06 2.42 12.80
N GLU A 81 -8.21 3.43 12.54
CA GLU A 81 -8.42 4.79 13.07
C GLU A 81 -9.70 5.44 12.53
N LEU A 82 -9.98 5.27 11.22
CA LEU A 82 -11.21 5.82 10.61
C LEU A 82 -12.46 5.18 11.22
N ILE A 83 -12.42 3.85 11.46
CA ILE A 83 -13.46 3.13 12.20
C ILE A 83 -13.66 3.71 13.58
N SER A 84 -12.59 3.95 14.31
CA SER A 84 -12.63 4.51 15.67
C SER A 84 -13.21 5.93 15.69
N ARG A 85 -12.89 6.74 14.69
CA ARG A 85 -13.51 8.07 14.49
C ARG A 85 -15.00 7.98 14.15
N ALA A 86 -15.41 6.99 13.35
CA ALA A 86 -16.82 6.74 13.06
C ALA A 86 -17.60 6.32 14.32
N ILE A 87 -17.00 5.45 15.16
CA ILE A 87 -17.55 5.05 16.46
C ILE A 87 -17.72 6.26 17.40
N HIS A 88 -16.74 7.17 17.42
CA HIS A 88 -16.83 8.41 18.20
C HIS A 88 -17.94 9.33 17.71
N ARG A 89 -18.00 9.62 16.40
CA ARG A 89 -18.98 10.53 15.79
C ARG A 89 -20.44 10.04 15.94
N GLN A 90 -20.65 8.73 15.94
CA GLN A 90 -21.97 8.12 16.16
C GLN A 90 -22.23 7.80 17.64
N GLY A 91 -21.29 8.15 18.51
CA GLY A 91 -21.32 7.85 19.93
C GLY A 91 -22.08 8.88 20.78
N PRO A 92 -22.12 8.67 22.11
CA PRO A 92 -22.84 9.55 23.02
C PRO A 92 -22.21 10.93 23.22
N CYS A 93 -20.93 11.12 22.85
CA CYS A 93 -20.21 12.38 22.98
C CYS A 93 -19.53 12.78 21.66
N PRO A 94 -20.26 13.01 20.54
CA PRO A 94 -19.70 13.23 19.22
C PRO A 94 -18.92 14.55 19.10
N ASN A 95 -19.23 15.52 19.97
CA ASN A 95 -18.57 16.83 20.04
C ASN A 95 -17.47 16.88 21.13
N GLY A 96 -17.28 15.80 21.88
CA GLY A 96 -16.21 15.69 22.88
C GLY A 96 -14.83 15.51 22.23
N PRO A 97 -13.75 15.59 23.01
CA PRO A 97 -12.42 15.38 22.49
C PRO A 97 -12.25 13.94 21.96
N PHE A 98 -11.60 13.79 20.79
CA PHE A 98 -11.10 12.53 20.28
C PHE A 98 -9.59 12.52 20.41
N VAL A 99 -9.09 11.86 21.44
CA VAL A 99 -7.67 11.81 21.77
C VAL A 99 -7.09 10.49 21.29
N THR A 100 -6.03 10.54 20.49
CA THR A 100 -5.37 9.36 19.91
C THR A 100 -4.04 9.11 20.60
N PHE A 101 -3.77 7.85 20.88
CA PHE A 101 -2.49 7.41 21.41
C PHE A 101 -2.07 6.10 20.76
N ASN A 102 -0.84 6.07 20.21
CA ASN A 102 -0.29 4.87 19.60
C ASN A 102 0.65 4.16 20.55
N CYS A 103 0.30 2.93 20.95
CA CYS A 103 1.09 2.15 21.91
C CYS A 103 2.42 1.63 21.31
N SER A 104 2.60 1.61 19.97
CA SER A 104 3.88 1.22 19.37
C SER A 104 4.98 2.27 19.56
N ASN A 105 4.62 3.52 19.81
CA ASN A 105 5.58 4.62 20.00
C ASN A 105 5.99 4.81 21.46
N LEU A 106 5.67 3.85 22.33
CA LEU A 106 5.95 3.95 23.75
C LEU A 106 7.44 3.78 24.07
N VAL A 107 8.03 4.78 24.71
CA VAL A 107 9.24 4.61 25.49
C VAL A 107 8.80 4.10 26.86
N GLU A 108 9.15 2.86 27.23
CA GLU A 108 8.63 2.14 28.42
C GLU A 108 8.72 2.99 29.71
N THR A 109 9.80 3.77 29.87
CA THR A 109 10.03 4.63 31.03
C THR A 109 9.08 5.84 31.11
N LEU A 110 8.57 6.31 29.96
CA LEU A 110 7.68 7.47 29.87
C LEU A 110 6.20 7.09 29.65
N ALA A 111 5.96 5.84 29.27
CA ALA A 111 4.65 5.35 28.87
C ALA A 111 3.57 5.57 29.94
N GLU A 112 3.91 5.32 31.19
CA GLU A 112 3.00 5.52 32.31
C GLU A 112 2.64 6.99 32.49
N SER A 113 3.65 7.84 32.47
CA SER A 113 3.49 9.29 32.58
C SER A 113 2.68 9.89 31.43
N GLN A 114 2.89 9.40 30.20
CA GLN A 114 2.14 9.84 29.02
C GLN A 114 0.66 9.44 29.12
N LEU A 115 0.37 8.19 29.46
CA LEU A 115 -1.01 7.70 29.54
C LEU A 115 -1.77 8.31 30.73
N PHE A 116 -1.20 8.23 31.94
CA PHE A 116 -1.92 8.52 33.17
C PHE A 116 -1.58 9.90 33.77
N GLY A 117 -0.56 10.56 33.22
CA GLY A 117 -0.05 11.84 33.74
C GLY A 117 0.96 11.69 34.87
N HIS A 118 1.53 12.78 35.30
CA HIS A 118 2.45 12.84 36.43
C HIS A 118 2.32 14.16 37.20
N MET A 119 2.68 14.13 38.49
CA MET A 119 2.79 15.31 39.31
C MET A 119 4.17 15.92 39.15
N LYS A 120 4.26 17.23 39.41
CA LYS A 120 5.55 17.92 39.46
C LYS A 120 6.48 17.22 40.45
N GLY A 121 7.70 16.90 40.05
CA GLY A 121 8.69 16.23 40.89
C GLY A 121 8.55 14.70 40.98
N ALA A 122 7.67 14.08 40.19
CA ALA A 122 7.47 12.64 40.21
C ALA A 122 8.71 11.83 39.76
N PHE A 123 9.57 12.44 38.95
CA PHE A 123 10.87 11.92 38.50
C PHE A 123 11.80 13.11 38.21
N THR A 124 13.09 12.84 37.95
CA THR A 124 14.16 13.86 37.85
C THR A 124 13.85 14.99 36.86
N ASP A 125 13.17 14.71 35.75
CA ASP A 125 12.80 15.67 34.69
C ASP A 125 11.33 16.15 34.76
N ALA A 126 10.56 15.77 35.77
CA ALA A 126 9.17 16.20 35.96
C ALA A 126 9.09 17.64 36.50
N ARG A 127 9.45 18.62 35.66
CA ARG A 127 9.46 20.05 36.05
C ARG A 127 8.07 20.64 36.22
N GLU A 128 7.09 20.12 35.47
CA GLU A 128 5.69 20.56 35.48
C GLU A 128 4.77 19.34 35.65
N GLU A 129 3.51 19.58 35.99
CA GLU A 129 2.48 18.54 36.01
C GLU A 129 2.02 18.24 34.58
N SER A 130 1.73 16.97 34.30
CA SER A 130 1.09 16.53 33.05
C SER A 130 -0.22 15.82 33.32
N LEU A 131 -1.28 16.19 32.57
CA LEU A 131 -2.58 15.54 32.69
C LEU A 131 -2.59 14.10 32.21
N GLY A 132 -1.76 13.76 31.21
CA GLY A 132 -1.80 12.48 30.53
C GLY A 132 -3.01 12.32 29.60
N TYR A 133 -2.95 11.32 28.73
CA TYR A 133 -3.96 11.11 27.68
C TYR A 133 -5.35 10.78 28.23
N PHE A 134 -5.44 10.04 29.35
CA PHE A 134 -6.73 9.70 29.96
C PHE A 134 -7.50 10.94 30.43
N ARG A 135 -6.85 11.83 31.18
CA ARG A 135 -7.51 13.06 31.66
C ARG A 135 -7.78 14.04 30.50
N SER A 136 -6.92 14.06 29.49
CA SER A 136 -7.11 14.89 28.29
C SER A 136 -8.29 14.44 27.43
N ALA A 137 -8.69 13.17 27.51
CA ALA A 137 -9.84 12.62 26.80
C ALA A 137 -11.16 12.73 27.57
N ASN A 138 -11.15 13.34 28.77
CA ASN A 138 -12.34 13.42 29.62
C ASN A 138 -13.52 14.10 28.91
N GLY A 139 -14.71 13.52 29.02
CA GLY A 139 -15.91 13.96 28.31
C GLY A 139 -15.96 13.53 26.83
N GLY A 140 -15.01 12.72 26.37
CA GLY A 140 -14.88 12.29 24.97
C GLY A 140 -14.48 10.84 24.78
N THR A 141 -13.61 10.61 23.82
CA THR A 141 -13.11 9.27 23.45
C THR A 141 -11.60 9.23 23.48
N LEU A 142 -11.05 8.24 24.17
CA LEU A 142 -9.64 7.85 24.06
C LEU A 142 -9.50 6.70 23.09
N PHE A 143 -8.73 6.89 22.03
CA PHE A 143 -8.38 5.86 21.06
C PHE A 143 -6.95 5.37 21.33
N LEU A 144 -6.81 4.08 21.68
CA LEU A 144 -5.53 3.40 21.86
C LEU A 144 -5.26 2.54 20.63
N ASP A 145 -4.35 2.99 19.78
CA ASP A 145 -3.91 2.19 18.63
C ASP A 145 -2.82 1.21 19.04
N GLU A 146 -2.83 0.02 18.44
CA GLU A 146 -1.93 -1.10 18.70
C GLU A 146 -1.84 -1.45 20.19
N VAL A 147 -3.00 -1.64 20.85
CA VAL A 147 -3.08 -1.94 22.30
C VAL A 147 -2.33 -3.22 22.70
N GLY A 148 -2.11 -4.15 21.76
CA GLY A 148 -1.26 -5.33 21.96
C GLY A 148 0.21 -5.02 22.21
N GLU A 149 0.68 -3.79 21.92
CA GLU A 149 2.04 -3.33 22.23
C GLU A 149 2.18 -2.75 23.63
N LEU A 150 1.07 -2.64 24.40
CA LEU A 150 1.11 -2.07 25.74
C LEU A 150 1.91 -2.95 26.69
N PRO A 151 2.96 -2.41 27.35
CA PRO A 151 3.77 -3.17 28.31
C PRO A 151 2.93 -3.84 29.40
N LEU A 152 3.26 -5.07 29.76
CA LEU A 152 2.51 -5.87 30.74
C LEU A 152 2.33 -5.12 32.08
N LYS A 153 3.32 -4.32 32.49
CA LYS A 153 3.28 -3.50 33.73
C LYS A 153 2.19 -2.44 33.72
N LEU A 154 1.78 -1.94 32.55
CA LEU A 154 0.76 -0.91 32.39
C LEU A 154 -0.65 -1.46 32.24
N GLN A 155 -0.78 -2.73 31.89
CA GLN A 155 -2.08 -3.36 31.68
C GLN A 155 -3.00 -3.35 32.93
N PRO A 156 -2.50 -3.56 34.17
CA PRO A 156 -3.32 -3.42 35.38
C PRO A 156 -3.86 -1.99 35.59
N LYS A 157 -3.05 -0.98 35.23
CA LYS A 157 -3.49 0.43 35.35
C LYS A 157 -4.54 0.77 34.30
N LEU A 158 -4.38 0.24 33.07
CA LEU A 158 -5.40 0.35 32.02
C LEU A 158 -6.71 -0.33 32.47
N LEU A 159 -6.63 -1.55 33.01
CA LEU A 159 -7.81 -2.26 33.52
C LEU A 159 -8.55 -1.43 34.58
N ARG A 160 -7.83 -0.89 35.55
CA ARG A 160 -8.42 -0.02 36.59
C ARG A 160 -9.10 1.20 35.97
N ALA A 161 -8.48 1.86 35.01
CA ALA A 161 -9.06 3.03 34.34
C ALA A 161 -10.36 2.67 33.57
N VAL A 162 -10.42 1.45 32.98
CA VAL A 162 -11.59 0.97 32.23
C VAL A 162 -12.73 0.52 33.15
N GLU A 163 -12.42 -0.08 34.30
CA GLU A 163 -13.42 -0.63 35.23
C GLU A 163 -13.93 0.39 36.23
N MET A 164 -13.00 1.13 36.85
CA MET A 164 -13.34 2.06 37.92
C MET A 164 -13.54 3.50 37.42
N HIS A 165 -13.23 3.76 36.14
CA HIS A 165 -13.23 5.13 35.62
C HIS A 165 -12.34 6.08 36.42
N GLU A 166 -11.20 5.56 36.90
CA GLU A 166 -10.24 6.29 37.72
C GLU A 166 -8.83 6.12 37.21
N VAL A 167 -8.07 7.22 37.22
CA VAL A 167 -6.65 7.23 36.90
C VAL A 167 -5.85 7.84 38.02
N GLN A 168 -4.64 7.30 38.25
CA GLN A 168 -3.71 7.80 39.26
C GLN A 168 -2.43 8.26 38.54
N PRO A 169 -2.09 9.57 38.57
CA PRO A 169 -0.86 10.09 38.02
C PRO A 169 0.37 9.51 38.72
N VAL A 170 1.49 9.47 38.03
CA VAL A 170 2.79 9.08 38.61
C VAL A 170 3.18 10.11 39.71
N GLY A 171 3.60 9.61 40.85
CA GLY A 171 3.96 10.45 42.00
C GLY A 171 2.78 11.02 42.80
N SER A 172 1.53 10.64 42.46
CA SER A 172 0.33 11.05 43.18
C SER A 172 -0.26 9.92 44.03
N ALA A 173 -0.70 10.21 45.24
CA ALA A 173 -1.56 9.33 46.02
C ALA A 173 -3.05 9.52 45.67
N GLN A 174 -3.41 10.61 44.99
CA GLN A 174 -4.77 10.95 44.62
C GLN A 174 -5.17 10.28 43.30
N THR A 175 -6.41 9.76 43.27
CA THR A 175 -7.07 9.26 42.03
C THR A 175 -7.99 10.35 41.49
N TYR A 176 -8.11 10.37 40.13
CA TYR A 176 -8.99 11.28 39.41
C TYR A 176 -10.03 10.47 38.64
N LYS A 177 -11.29 10.83 38.80
CA LYS A 177 -12.37 10.26 38.00
C LYS A 177 -12.29 10.77 36.55
N VAL A 178 -12.50 9.89 35.61
CA VAL A 178 -12.51 10.21 34.18
C VAL A 178 -13.77 9.61 33.54
N ASP A 179 -14.51 10.44 32.83
CA ASP A 179 -15.67 9.99 32.04
C ASP A 179 -15.24 9.92 30.56
N ILE A 180 -14.71 8.78 30.16
CA ILE A 180 -14.22 8.55 28.82
C ILE A 180 -14.90 7.35 28.18
N ARG A 181 -14.98 7.38 26.86
CA ARG A 181 -15.20 6.19 26.04
C ARG A 181 -13.87 5.65 25.57
N LEU A 182 -13.60 4.37 25.78
CA LEU A 182 -12.38 3.74 25.29
C LEU A 182 -12.64 3.01 23.98
N VAL A 183 -11.82 3.30 22.96
CA VAL A 183 -11.74 2.52 21.73
C VAL A 183 -10.31 2.03 21.58
N CYS A 184 -10.12 0.72 21.45
CA CYS A 184 -8.80 0.11 21.26
C CYS A 184 -8.70 -0.48 19.86
N ALA A 185 -7.52 -0.45 19.25
CA ALA A 185 -7.25 -1.13 18.00
C ALA A 185 -6.02 -2.01 18.13
N THR A 186 -5.99 -3.12 17.37
CA THR A 186 -4.81 -4.00 17.27
C THR A 186 -4.85 -4.84 16.01
N ASN A 187 -3.67 -5.20 15.51
CA ASN A 187 -3.47 -6.21 14.48
C ASN A 187 -3.04 -7.56 15.09
N ARG A 188 -2.69 -7.61 16.38
CA ARG A 188 -2.24 -8.82 17.08
C ARG A 188 -3.40 -9.68 17.56
N ASP A 189 -3.18 -10.97 17.61
CA ASP A 189 -4.08 -11.92 18.27
C ASP A 189 -3.91 -11.83 19.80
N LEU A 190 -4.72 -10.98 20.45
CA LEU A 190 -4.68 -10.82 21.91
C LEU A 190 -5.00 -12.13 22.64
N LYS A 191 -5.77 -13.04 22.04
CA LYS A 191 -6.08 -14.34 22.64
C LYS A 191 -4.86 -15.26 22.68
N ALA A 192 -4.04 -15.23 21.64
CA ALA A 192 -2.74 -15.91 21.65
C ALA A 192 -1.79 -15.29 22.68
N MET A 193 -1.75 -13.95 22.76
CA MET A 193 -0.94 -13.21 23.74
C MET A 193 -1.36 -13.45 25.20
N VAL A 194 -2.63 -13.77 25.47
CA VAL A 194 -3.07 -14.22 26.80
C VAL A 194 -2.50 -15.59 27.13
N LYS A 195 -2.41 -16.51 26.15
CA LYS A 195 -1.87 -17.86 26.37
C LYS A 195 -0.37 -17.85 26.63
N ASP A 196 0.38 -16.96 25.97
CA ASP A 196 1.82 -16.83 26.17
C ASP A 196 2.22 -15.92 27.35
N GLY A 197 1.22 -15.29 28.01
CA GLY A 197 1.41 -14.44 29.17
C GLY A 197 1.86 -13.01 28.87
N SER A 198 1.93 -12.58 27.60
CA SER A 198 2.30 -11.22 27.19
C SER A 198 1.13 -10.23 27.28
N PHE A 199 -0.11 -10.73 27.44
CA PHE A 199 -1.30 -9.94 27.69
C PHE A 199 -2.15 -10.54 28.81
N ARG A 200 -2.72 -9.70 29.69
CA ARG A 200 -3.52 -10.18 30.83
C ARG A 200 -4.91 -10.64 30.37
N ALA A 201 -5.34 -11.76 30.90
CA ALA A 201 -6.66 -12.33 30.59
C ALA A 201 -7.82 -11.42 31.03
N ASP A 202 -7.71 -10.81 32.23
CA ASP A 202 -8.74 -9.90 32.76
C ASP A 202 -8.95 -8.68 31.85
N LEU A 203 -7.87 -8.03 31.43
CA LEU A 203 -7.92 -6.91 30.51
C LEU A 203 -8.48 -7.33 29.14
N TYR A 204 -8.03 -8.49 28.60
CA TYR A 204 -8.56 -9.01 27.34
C TYR A 204 -10.08 -9.16 27.36
N TYR A 205 -10.62 -9.83 28.38
CA TYR A 205 -12.08 -10.02 28.47
C TYR A 205 -12.83 -8.69 28.61
N ARG A 206 -12.25 -7.71 29.28
CA ARG A 206 -12.86 -6.39 29.42
C ARG A 206 -12.87 -5.59 28.12
N LEU A 207 -11.79 -5.64 27.34
CA LEU A 207 -11.69 -4.95 26.04
C LEU A 207 -12.47 -5.68 24.95
N ASN A 208 -12.49 -7.01 24.95
CA ASN A 208 -13.13 -7.83 23.93
C ASN A 208 -14.65 -8.04 24.15
N ALA A 209 -15.24 -7.38 25.16
CA ALA A 209 -16.68 -7.44 25.39
C ALA A 209 -17.49 -6.95 24.16
N THR A 210 -16.93 -6.02 23.41
CA THR A 210 -17.49 -5.53 22.16
C THR A 210 -16.37 -5.42 21.12
N ALA A 211 -16.39 -6.31 20.11
CA ALA A 211 -15.36 -6.35 19.07
C ALA A 211 -15.95 -6.03 17.69
N VAL A 212 -15.20 -5.26 16.92
CA VAL A 212 -15.46 -4.95 15.50
C VAL A 212 -14.26 -5.43 14.69
N THR A 213 -14.47 -6.44 13.84
CA THR A 213 -13.41 -6.94 12.95
C THR A 213 -13.49 -6.25 11.61
N VAL A 214 -12.37 -5.68 11.18
CA VAL A 214 -12.23 -4.98 9.89
C VAL A 214 -11.58 -5.93 8.89
N PRO A 215 -12.28 -6.31 7.80
CA PRO A 215 -11.71 -7.21 6.80
C PRO A 215 -10.55 -6.55 6.05
N PRO A 216 -9.55 -7.33 5.63
CA PRO A 216 -8.46 -6.84 4.78
C PRO A 216 -8.98 -6.42 3.40
N LEU A 217 -8.19 -5.62 2.69
CA LEU A 217 -8.61 -5.04 1.40
C LEU A 217 -8.88 -6.12 0.34
N ARG A 218 -8.14 -7.22 0.35
CA ARG A 218 -8.33 -8.38 -0.54
C ARG A 218 -9.71 -9.06 -0.40
N GLU A 219 -10.39 -8.91 0.72
CA GLU A 219 -11.74 -9.44 0.96
C GLU A 219 -12.85 -8.45 0.58
N ARG A 220 -12.48 -7.23 0.14
CA ARG A 220 -13.41 -6.17 -0.30
C ARG A 220 -12.92 -5.47 -1.55
N ARG A 221 -12.51 -6.24 -2.53
CA ARG A 221 -11.90 -5.75 -3.79
C ARG A 221 -12.82 -4.83 -4.59
N GLU A 222 -14.15 -4.99 -4.44
CA GLU A 222 -15.16 -4.16 -5.10
C GLU A 222 -15.03 -2.67 -4.70
N GLY A 223 -14.53 -2.39 -3.50
CA GLY A 223 -14.30 -1.01 -3.04
C GLY A 223 -12.99 -0.40 -3.52
N ILE A 224 -12.12 -1.16 -4.22
CA ILE A 224 -10.83 -0.63 -4.69
C ILE A 224 -11.00 0.49 -5.71
N PRO A 225 -11.89 0.41 -6.73
CA PRO A 225 -12.06 1.49 -7.70
C PRO A 225 -12.38 2.84 -7.06
N ALA A 226 -13.28 2.86 -6.11
CA ALA A 226 -13.64 4.08 -5.40
C ALA A 226 -12.53 4.61 -4.49
N LEU A 227 -11.77 3.72 -3.83
CA LEU A 227 -10.56 4.10 -3.10
C LEU A 227 -9.51 4.71 -4.03
N VAL A 228 -9.35 4.16 -5.24
CA VAL A 228 -8.47 4.71 -6.27
C VAL A 228 -8.89 6.13 -6.64
N ALA A 229 -10.17 6.34 -6.97
CA ALA A 229 -10.70 7.67 -7.30
C ALA A 229 -10.47 8.67 -6.16
N TYR A 230 -10.77 8.26 -4.92
CA TYR A 230 -10.55 9.08 -3.73
C TYR A 230 -9.08 9.49 -3.55
N PHE A 231 -8.13 8.55 -3.70
CA PHE A 231 -6.72 8.86 -3.54
C PHE A 231 -6.16 9.68 -4.70
N LEU A 232 -6.63 9.44 -5.93
CA LEU A 232 -6.26 10.27 -7.09
C LEU A 232 -6.68 11.71 -6.90
N ASP A 233 -7.89 11.97 -6.40
CA ASP A 233 -8.36 13.33 -6.08
C ASP A 233 -7.55 13.93 -4.92
N ARG A 234 -7.42 13.20 -3.81
CA ARG A 234 -6.75 13.69 -2.59
C ARG A 234 -5.28 14.02 -2.81
N HIS A 235 -4.51 13.07 -3.37
CA HIS A 235 -3.09 13.27 -3.63
C HIS A 235 -2.86 14.18 -4.84
N GLY A 236 -3.74 14.10 -5.86
CA GLY A 236 -3.70 15.00 -7.01
C GLY A 236 -3.77 16.46 -6.59
N ARG A 237 -4.70 16.81 -5.68
CA ARG A 237 -4.77 18.19 -5.12
C ARG A 237 -3.49 18.57 -4.40
N ALA A 238 -2.88 17.67 -3.64
CA ALA A 238 -1.64 17.94 -2.91
C ALA A 238 -0.44 18.20 -3.85
N PHE A 239 -0.40 17.51 -5.02
CA PHE A 239 0.64 17.68 -6.04
C PHE A 239 0.30 18.72 -7.11
N GLY A 240 -0.87 19.38 -7.04
CA GLY A 240 -1.33 20.29 -8.08
C GLY A 240 -1.62 19.61 -9.42
N LYS A 241 -1.90 18.30 -9.42
CA LYS A 241 -2.20 17.48 -10.59
C LYS A 241 -3.68 17.09 -10.59
N GLN A 242 -4.32 17.17 -11.76
CA GLN A 242 -5.70 16.72 -11.95
C GLN A 242 -5.71 15.51 -12.88
N ILE A 243 -5.90 14.33 -12.31
CA ILE A 243 -6.00 13.09 -13.08
C ILE A 243 -7.46 12.87 -13.46
N ARG A 244 -7.71 12.70 -14.76
CA ARG A 244 -9.05 12.48 -15.31
C ARG A 244 -9.30 11.03 -15.67
N PHE A 245 -8.24 10.30 -16.03
CA PHE A 245 -8.37 8.96 -16.55
C PHE A 245 -7.33 8.02 -15.95
N ILE A 246 -7.73 6.76 -15.72
CA ILE A 246 -6.86 5.64 -15.40
C ILE A 246 -7.03 4.57 -16.46
N SER A 247 -5.94 3.90 -16.86
CA SER A 247 -6.08 2.80 -17.82
C SER A 247 -6.82 1.62 -17.17
N ARG A 248 -7.67 0.94 -17.96
CA ARG A 248 -8.40 -0.22 -17.49
C ARG A 248 -7.46 -1.32 -16.98
N GLN A 249 -6.33 -1.50 -17.66
CA GLN A 249 -5.30 -2.44 -17.26
C GLN A 249 -4.73 -2.11 -15.87
N ALA A 250 -4.46 -0.83 -15.58
CA ALA A 250 -4.01 -0.41 -14.27
C ALA A 250 -5.06 -0.69 -13.19
N LEU A 251 -6.33 -0.37 -13.46
CA LEU A 251 -7.41 -0.59 -12.51
C LEU A 251 -7.61 -2.09 -12.21
N GLU A 252 -7.60 -2.94 -13.24
CA GLU A 252 -7.70 -4.39 -13.10
C GLU A 252 -6.52 -4.95 -12.29
N ALA A 253 -5.30 -4.47 -12.54
CA ALA A 253 -4.12 -4.82 -11.76
C ALA A 253 -4.26 -4.47 -10.28
N LEU A 254 -4.72 -3.24 -9.99
CA LEU A 254 -4.95 -2.80 -8.62
C LEU A 254 -6.00 -3.65 -7.90
N CYS A 255 -7.07 -4.06 -8.61
CA CYS A 255 -8.10 -4.94 -8.06
C CYS A 255 -7.61 -6.38 -7.83
N ALA A 256 -6.66 -6.87 -8.63
CA ALA A 256 -6.11 -8.22 -8.53
C ALA A 256 -5.06 -8.36 -7.41
N CYS A 257 -4.43 -7.27 -6.97
CA CYS A 257 -3.39 -7.28 -5.94
C CYS A 257 -3.91 -7.74 -4.57
N GLU A 258 -3.04 -8.44 -3.81
CA GLU A 258 -3.35 -8.95 -2.46
C GLU A 258 -3.30 -7.87 -1.36
N TRP A 259 -2.58 -6.80 -1.59
CA TRP A 259 -2.46 -5.65 -0.68
C TRP A 259 -2.11 -6.03 0.78
N PRO A 260 -0.95 -6.64 1.08
CA PRO A 260 -0.57 -6.99 2.45
C PRO A 260 -0.50 -5.76 3.38
N GLY A 261 -0.24 -4.57 2.84
CA GLY A 261 -0.31 -3.30 3.56
C GLY A 261 -1.65 -2.58 3.42
N ASN A 262 -2.68 -3.25 2.86
CA ASN A 262 -4.05 -2.79 2.75
C ASN A 262 -4.20 -1.38 2.12
N ILE A 263 -5.08 -0.53 2.67
CA ILE A 263 -5.36 0.81 2.16
C ILE A 263 -4.12 1.71 2.21
N ARG A 264 -3.24 1.53 3.22
CA ARG A 264 -2.00 2.32 3.31
C ARG A 264 -1.08 2.05 2.13
N GLN A 265 -0.93 0.79 1.75
CA GLN A 265 -0.13 0.39 0.58
C GLN A 265 -0.75 0.90 -0.72
N LEU A 266 -2.08 0.76 -0.89
CA LEU A 266 -2.79 1.29 -2.05
C LEU A 266 -2.60 2.82 -2.18
N SER A 267 -2.76 3.55 -1.08
CA SER A 267 -2.54 5.00 -1.04
C SER A 267 -1.13 5.41 -1.49
N HIS A 268 -0.09 4.72 -0.99
CA HIS A 268 1.29 4.97 -1.39
C HIS A 268 1.57 4.59 -2.85
N ALA A 269 0.93 3.54 -3.35
CA ALA A 269 1.07 3.14 -4.75
C ALA A 269 0.50 4.19 -5.70
N ILE A 270 -0.67 4.74 -5.37
CA ILE A 270 -1.29 5.82 -6.14
C ILE A 270 -0.47 7.12 -6.05
N GLU A 271 0.02 7.46 -4.86
CA GLU A 271 0.92 8.59 -4.65
C GLU A 271 2.19 8.48 -5.52
N SER A 272 2.80 7.29 -5.55
CA SER A 272 3.96 7.00 -6.40
C SER A 272 3.63 7.14 -7.88
N ALA A 273 2.48 6.61 -8.34
CA ALA A 273 2.06 6.74 -9.73
C ALA A 273 1.83 8.21 -10.12
N LEU A 274 1.24 9.01 -9.24
CA LEU A 274 1.07 10.45 -9.45
C LEU A 274 2.40 11.20 -9.59
N MET A 275 3.43 10.79 -8.87
CA MET A 275 4.77 11.38 -9.01
C MET A 275 5.41 11.05 -10.37
N MET A 276 5.09 9.87 -10.93
CA MET A 276 5.69 9.39 -12.18
C MET A 276 4.97 9.89 -13.43
N THR A 277 3.67 10.21 -13.38
CA THR A 277 2.94 10.73 -14.54
C THR A 277 3.09 12.24 -14.69
N ASP A 278 3.26 12.71 -15.94
CA ASP A 278 3.25 14.14 -16.30
C ASP A 278 1.96 14.53 -17.05
N SER A 279 0.99 13.62 -17.16
CA SER A 279 -0.27 13.82 -17.89
C SER A 279 -1.49 13.79 -16.97
N ASP A 280 -2.67 14.05 -17.52
CA ASP A 280 -3.96 13.87 -16.84
C ASP A 280 -4.43 12.39 -16.83
N ARG A 281 -3.53 11.45 -17.21
CA ARG A 281 -3.81 10.03 -17.36
C ARG A 281 -2.78 9.19 -16.62
N ILE A 282 -3.22 8.11 -15.97
CA ILE A 282 -2.35 7.16 -15.30
C ILE A 282 -2.49 5.79 -15.99
N SER A 283 -1.36 5.25 -16.42
CA SER A 283 -1.23 3.91 -17.02
C SER A 283 -0.65 2.91 -16.03
N ILE A 284 -0.66 1.63 -16.38
CA ILE A 284 -0.03 0.57 -15.56
C ILE A 284 1.47 0.81 -15.36
N GLY A 285 2.14 1.42 -16.36
CA GLY A 285 3.59 1.71 -16.32
C GLY A 285 3.99 2.78 -15.31
N ASP A 286 3.04 3.55 -14.77
CA ASP A 286 3.29 4.58 -13.76
C ASP A 286 3.34 3.99 -12.34
N PHE A 287 2.85 2.75 -12.16
CA PHE A 287 2.82 2.08 -10.86
C PHE A 287 4.13 1.35 -10.54
N PRO A 288 4.43 1.12 -9.23
CA PRO A 288 5.59 0.34 -8.82
C PRO A 288 5.58 -1.10 -9.36
N PRO A 289 6.77 -1.73 -9.58
CA PRO A 289 6.88 -3.10 -10.09
C PRO A 289 6.10 -4.14 -9.30
N SER A 290 6.05 -4.00 -7.99
CA SER A 290 5.31 -4.90 -7.10
C SER A 290 3.81 -5.02 -7.41
N ILE A 291 3.28 -4.09 -8.21
CA ILE A 291 1.89 -4.09 -8.69
C ILE A 291 1.82 -4.66 -10.11
N ILE A 292 2.86 -4.40 -10.93
CA ILE A 292 2.94 -4.80 -12.33
C ILE A 292 3.29 -6.29 -12.47
N ASP A 293 4.23 -6.78 -11.64
CA ASP A 293 4.79 -8.14 -11.70
C ASP A 293 3.96 -9.18 -10.92
N ASN A 294 2.71 -8.89 -10.62
CA ASN A 294 1.83 -9.84 -9.95
C ASN A 294 1.58 -11.02 -10.90
N GLU A 295 2.10 -12.22 -10.58
CA GLU A 295 2.04 -13.43 -11.42
C GLU A 295 0.60 -13.75 -11.90
N ASN A 296 -0.41 -13.38 -11.12
CA ASN A 296 -1.83 -13.50 -11.47
C ASN A 296 -2.25 -12.60 -12.65
N LEU A 297 -1.51 -11.53 -12.95
CA LEU A 297 -1.79 -10.64 -14.11
C LEU A 297 -1.35 -11.26 -15.43
N VAL A 298 -0.26 -12.01 -15.43
CA VAL A 298 0.29 -12.64 -16.63
C VAL A 298 -0.69 -13.70 -17.18
N GLU A 299 -1.35 -14.47 -16.30
CA GLU A 299 -2.36 -15.44 -16.70
C GLU A 299 -3.65 -14.80 -17.22
N THR A 300 -4.10 -13.69 -16.60
CA THR A 300 -5.35 -13.01 -17.01
C THR A 300 -5.19 -12.28 -18.35
N ILE A 301 -4.02 -11.71 -18.64
CA ILE A 301 -3.73 -11.07 -19.93
C ILE A 301 -3.61 -12.12 -21.04
N GLN A 302 -3.07 -13.31 -20.76
CA GLN A 302 -2.99 -14.42 -21.72
C GLN A 302 -4.36 -15.05 -21.99
N ALA A 303 -5.28 -15.07 -21.03
CA ALA A 303 -6.64 -15.60 -21.20
C ALA A 303 -7.56 -14.68 -22.03
N SER A 304 -7.25 -13.38 -22.13
CA SER A 304 -8.03 -12.42 -22.92
C SER A 304 -7.53 -12.22 -24.38
N ALA A 305 -6.45 -12.89 -24.77
CA ALA A 305 -6.00 -12.91 -26.16
C ALA A 305 -6.85 -13.90 -26.98
N PRO A 306 -7.34 -13.51 -28.18
CA PRO A 306 -8.11 -14.45 -29.03
C PRO A 306 -7.26 -15.65 -29.37
N ALA A 307 -7.85 -16.85 -29.17
CA ALA A 307 -7.22 -18.15 -29.43
C ALA A 307 -6.54 -18.20 -30.79
N ARG A 308 -5.22 -18.24 -30.81
CA ARG A 308 -4.45 -18.54 -32.00
C ARG A 308 -4.56 -20.03 -32.26
N SER A 309 -5.10 -20.39 -33.43
CA SER A 309 -5.22 -21.76 -33.94
C SER A 309 -3.87 -22.49 -33.83
N ASN A 310 -3.92 -23.65 -33.16
CA ASN A 310 -2.82 -24.59 -33.05
C ASN A 310 -2.39 -25.08 -34.45
N MET A 311 -1.24 -24.61 -34.93
CA MET A 311 -0.49 -25.33 -35.93
C MET A 311 0.24 -26.48 -35.24
N VAL A 312 -0.22 -27.70 -35.48
CA VAL A 312 0.43 -28.93 -35.02
C VAL A 312 1.72 -29.10 -35.81
N PHE A 313 2.86 -28.85 -35.17
CA PHE A 313 4.15 -29.30 -35.67
C PHE A 313 4.41 -30.72 -35.17
N SER A 314 4.49 -31.68 -36.11
CA SER A 314 4.88 -33.08 -35.84
C SER A 314 6.32 -33.11 -35.27
N ARG A 315 6.49 -33.74 -34.12
CA ARG A 315 7.78 -34.02 -33.52
C ARG A 315 8.49 -35.12 -34.26
N GLU A 316 9.63 -34.84 -34.86
CA GLU A 316 10.68 -35.82 -35.02
C GLU A 316 11.67 -35.74 -33.84
N SER A 317 11.93 -36.93 -33.30
CA SER A 317 12.70 -37.14 -32.07
C SER A 317 14.19 -36.94 -32.30
N GLY A 318 14.71 -35.86 -31.70
CA GLY A 318 16.15 -35.67 -31.46
C GLY A 318 16.32 -34.98 -30.11
N SER A 319 16.91 -35.66 -29.13
CA SER A 319 17.18 -35.16 -27.79
C SER A 319 18.27 -34.09 -27.84
N VAL A 320 17.85 -32.81 -27.82
CA VAL A 320 18.75 -31.69 -27.63
C VAL A 320 18.53 -31.20 -26.18
N ASP A 321 19.61 -31.06 -25.42
CA ASP A 321 19.64 -30.58 -24.06
C ASP A 321 19.09 -29.13 -23.97
N THR A 322 17.80 -29.01 -23.64
CA THR A 322 17.02 -27.75 -23.65
C THR A 322 17.46 -26.76 -22.57
N GLY A 323 18.10 -27.22 -21.50
CA GLY A 323 18.50 -26.37 -20.38
C GLY A 323 19.69 -25.43 -20.73
N ALA A 324 20.67 -25.91 -21.44
CA ALA A 324 21.84 -25.12 -21.84
C ALA A 324 21.52 -24.07 -22.92
N VAL A 325 20.56 -24.37 -23.81
CA VAL A 325 20.12 -23.43 -24.85
C VAL A 325 19.27 -22.30 -24.29
N MET A 326 18.41 -22.57 -23.30
CA MET A 326 17.60 -21.54 -22.61
C MET A 326 18.48 -20.58 -21.79
N GLN A 327 19.48 -21.09 -21.06
CA GLN A 327 20.43 -20.24 -20.33
C GLN A 327 21.26 -19.36 -21.27
N SER A 328 21.62 -19.84 -22.46
CA SER A 328 22.36 -19.05 -23.46
C SER A 328 21.49 -17.95 -24.09
N LEU A 329 20.19 -18.19 -24.28
CA LEU A 329 19.26 -17.21 -24.84
C LEU A 329 18.99 -16.06 -23.86
N ASP A 330 18.71 -16.36 -22.60
CA ASP A 330 18.49 -15.36 -21.56
C ASP A 330 19.74 -14.46 -21.36
N SER A 331 20.93 -15.07 -21.35
CA SER A 331 22.18 -14.32 -21.25
C SER A 331 22.47 -13.45 -22.49
N ALA A 332 22.04 -13.87 -23.65
CA ALA A 332 22.15 -13.10 -24.89
C ALA A 332 21.14 -11.93 -24.92
N ILE A 333 19.91 -12.14 -24.46
CA ILE A 333 18.88 -11.11 -24.34
C ILE A 333 19.31 -10.05 -23.31
N ASP A 334 19.81 -10.47 -22.15
CA ASP A 334 20.28 -9.54 -21.11
C ASP A 334 21.46 -8.69 -21.60
N ARG A 335 22.38 -9.28 -22.36
CA ARG A 335 23.53 -8.57 -22.96
C ARG A 335 23.07 -7.55 -24.00
N ALA A 336 22.20 -7.97 -24.93
CA ALA A 336 21.64 -7.07 -25.94
C ALA A 336 20.84 -5.92 -25.33
N SER A 337 20.06 -6.21 -24.29
CA SER A 337 19.28 -5.20 -23.56
C SER A 337 20.18 -4.17 -22.83
N LYS A 338 21.27 -4.62 -22.23
CA LYS A 338 22.26 -3.75 -21.59
C LYS A 338 22.98 -2.85 -22.60
N ASP A 339 23.37 -3.40 -23.74
CA ASP A 339 24.04 -2.66 -24.79
C ASP A 339 23.11 -1.60 -25.40
N ALA A 340 21.84 -1.96 -25.70
CA ALA A 340 20.83 -1.04 -26.20
C ALA A 340 20.59 0.13 -25.21
N LEU A 341 20.45 -0.17 -23.92
CA LEU A 341 20.30 0.83 -22.87
C LEU A 341 21.50 1.80 -22.81
N THR A 342 22.70 1.25 -22.87
CA THR A 342 23.93 2.04 -22.80
C THR A 342 24.05 3.00 -23.99
N VAL A 343 23.72 2.53 -25.19
CA VAL A 343 23.70 3.34 -26.41
C VAL A 343 22.64 4.45 -26.32
N ALA A 344 21.42 4.12 -25.90
CA ALA A 344 20.34 5.10 -25.78
C ALA A 344 20.63 6.18 -24.71
N LEU A 345 21.18 5.81 -23.55
CA LEU A 345 21.59 6.76 -22.52
C LEU A 345 22.73 7.67 -22.97
N ARG A 346 23.69 7.17 -23.78
CA ARG A 346 24.72 8.00 -24.41
C ARG A 346 24.14 9.00 -25.39
N ALA A 347 23.26 8.55 -26.30
CA ALA A 347 22.62 9.40 -27.31
C ALA A 347 21.71 10.47 -26.65
N ALA A 348 21.08 10.13 -25.51
CA ALA A 348 20.25 11.03 -24.72
C ALA A 348 21.05 11.91 -23.73
N SER A 349 22.39 11.86 -23.70
CA SER A 349 23.24 12.60 -22.76
C SER A 349 22.85 12.36 -21.29
N GLY A 350 22.42 11.16 -20.95
CA GLY A 350 21.96 10.76 -19.60
C GLY A 350 20.51 11.12 -19.27
N ASN A 351 19.76 11.69 -20.18
CA ASN A 351 18.35 12.00 -19.98
C ASN A 351 17.49 10.73 -20.17
N CYS A 352 16.97 10.17 -19.05
CA CYS A 352 16.20 8.93 -19.05
C CYS A 352 14.86 9.03 -19.83
N VAL A 353 14.25 10.23 -19.94
CA VAL A 353 13.04 10.43 -20.74
C VAL A 353 13.35 10.25 -22.23
N ARG A 354 14.39 10.94 -22.70
CA ARG A 354 14.79 10.86 -24.10
C ARG A 354 15.37 9.47 -24.46
N ALA A 355 16.02 8.79 -23.50
CA ALA A 355 16.49 7.42 -23.69
C ALA A 355 15.31 6.44 -23.81
N ALA A 356 14.22 6.66 -23.07
CA ALA A 356 13.00 5.87 -23.15
C ALA A 356 12.30 6.03 -24.51
N GLU A 357 12.22 7.26 -25.04
CA GLU A 357 11.74 7.56 -26.38
C GLU A 357 12.56 6.84 -27.47
N LEU A 358 13.91 6.91 -27.38
CA LEU A 358 14.81 6.25 -28.32
C LEU A 358 14.71 4.73 -28.32
N LEU A 359 14.42 4.14 -27.16
CA LEU A 359 14.25 2.69 -27.00
C LEU A 359 12.82 2.21 -27.27
N GLY A 360 11.85 3.11 -27.41
CA GLY A 360 10.45 2.78 -27.56
C GLY A 360 9.84 2.08 -26.33
N VAL A 361 10.39 2.36 -25.14
CA VAL A 361 9.96 1.77 -23.87
C VAL A 361 9.53 2.84 -22.88
N SER A 362 8.83 2.47 -21.79
CA SER A 362 8.46 3.42 -20.75
C SER A 362 9.71 3.94 -20.01
N ARG A 363 9.64 5.19 -19.53
CA ARG A 363 10.67 5.79 -18.67
C ARG A 363 11.03 4.89 -17.49
N TYR A 364 10.04 4.21 -16.93
CA TYR A 364 10.20 3.25 -15.86
C TYR A 364 11.05 2.02 -16.27
N THR A 365 10.81 1.50 -17.48
CA THR A 365 11.62 0.38 -18.02
C THR A 365 13.10 0.76 -18.09
N VAL A 366 13.39 2.01 -18.47
CA VAL A 366 14.78 2.53 -18.47
C VAL A 366 15.36 2.54 -17.07
N TYR A 367 14.64 3.03 -16.04
CA TYR A 367 15.13 2.99 -14.65
C TYR A 367 15.32 1.56 -14.14
N ARG A 368 14.40 0.63 -14.46
CA ARG A 368 14.54 -0.78 -14.12
C ARG A 368 15.78 -1.41 -14.76
N MET A 369 16.01 -1.13 -16.03
CA MET A 369 17.18 -1.62 -16.75
C MET A 369 18.49 -1.02 -16.18
N ILE A 370 18.51 0.25 -15.82
CA ILE A 370 19.65 0.89 -15.14
C ILE A 370 20.00 0.16 -13.84
N ASN A 371 18.99 -0.11 -13.00
CA ASN A 371 19.18 -0.81 -11.72
C ASN A 371 19.57 -2.29 -11.93
N ARG A 372 18.93 -3.00 -12.87
CA ARG A 372 19.21 -4.41 -13.17
C ARG A 372 20.61 -4.63 -13.72
N TYR A 373 21.06 -3.74 -14.62
CA TYR A 373 22.34 -3.88 -15.31
C TYR A 373 23.47 -3.07 -14.68
N GLY A 374 23.21 -2.35 -13.59
CA GLY A 374 24.22 -1.57 -12.88
C GLY A 374 24.82 -0.43 -13.71
N VAL A 375 24.04 0.16 -14.65
CA VAL A 375 24.50 1.26 -15.48
C VAL A 375 24.40 2.56 -14.67
N THR A 376 25.55 3.11 -14.24
CA THR A 376 25.59 4.37 -13.50
C THR A 376 25.16 5.55 -14.38
N SER A 377 24.26 6.39 -13.86
CA SER A 377 23.72 7.60 -14.50
C SER A 377 24.83 8.52 -15.01
N PHE A 378 24.75 8.91 -16.30
CA PHE A 378 25.63 9.88 -16.93
C PHE A 378 25.32 11.30 -16.44
N LYS A 379 25.99 11.80 -15.39
CA LYS A 379 26.17 13.25 -15.18
C LYS A 379 27.48 13.64 -15.88
N GLY A 380 27.38 14.48 -16.88
CA GLY A 380 28.41 14.94 -17.79
C GLY A 380 29.85 14.85 -17.29
N ARG A 381 30.66 14.08 -18.03
CA ARG A 381 32.08 13.75 -18.03
C ARG A 381 32.41 12.37 -17.45
N GLY A 382 32.67 11.40 -18.35
CA GLY A 382 33.47 10.21 -18.08
C GLY A 382 32.76 9.10 -17.30
N ILE A 383 32.83 7.89 -17.85
CA ILE A 383 32.37 6.65 -17.18
C ILE A 383 33.33 6.39 -16.01
N VAL A 384 32.77 6.37 -14.78
CA VAL A 384 33.48 5.81 -13.62
C VAL A 384 32.82 4.45 -13.30
N PRO A 385 33.52 3.32 -13.37
CA PRO A 385 32.99 2.02 -12.97
C PRO A 385 32.80 1.99 -11.46
N ALA A 386 31.65 1.43 -11.00
CA ALA A 386 31.40 1.20 -9.60
C ALA A 386 32.42 0.22 -9.02
N GLN A 387 33.13 0.63 -7.97
CA GLN A 387 33.98 -0.26 -7.19
C GLN A 387 33.15 -1.22 -6.36
N PRO A 388 33.51 -2.51 -6.24
CA PRO A 388 32.83 -3.43 -5.38
C PRO A 388 33.00 -3.04 -3.91
N THR A 389 31.92 -2.99 -3.15
CA THR A 389 31.92 -2.78 -1.70
C THR A 389 32.69 -3.92 -1.01
N PRO A 390 33.58 -3.64 -0.06
CA PRO A 390 34.29 -4.69 0.68
C PRO A 390 33.32 -5.37 1.66
N THR A 391 33.25 -6.69 1.54
CA THR A 391 32.61 -7.59 2.51
C THR A 391 33.30 -7.40 3.87
N ARG A 392 32.58 -6.93 4.88
CA ARG A 392 33.07 -6.97 6.27
C ARG A 392 33.00 -8.42 6.76
N MET A 393 34.16 -8.93 7.18
CA MET A 393 34.29 -10.10 8.06
C MET A 393 33.68 -9.80 9.44
#